data_9510c8cd3d749947f30d70c8123d27e8
#
_entry.id   9510c8cd3d749947f30d70c8123d27e8
#
_cell.length_a   1.000
_cell.length_b   1.000
_cell.length_c   1.000
_cell.angle_alpha   90.00
_cell.angle_beta   90.00
_cell.angle_gamma   90.00
#
_symmetry.space_group_name_H-M   'P 1'
#
loop_
_entity.id
_entity.type
_entity.pdbx_description
1 polymer ?
#
loop_
_entity_poly.entity_id
_entity_poly.type
_entity_poly.pdbx_seq_one_letter_code
_entity_poly.pdbx_strand_id
1 'polypeptide(L)'
;MIVDTGSNYLTAQSIFGYAHSIKSDNSCKVVNTELHFDHIGGNCFFRAKNIDIHAHPGTQRTPDEFLANKKEFNDTIPDPIRRSKNESDAFFLKTDLENPNRSIAPGNTFDLGGVNVDVIASPGHTRFNLSFFAKSDGVLFSGDCIVSHYLPYLGAVDISAWEVWLQSLDRIEDLHPKAIVPGHGDIIKTSEIGKELDRMRKILTDAINDTNRDNL
;
A
#
# COMPACT_ATOMS: atom_id res chain seq x y z
N MET A 1 -10.90 -8.55 5.92
CA MET A 1 -10.38 -7.20 5.63
C MET A 1 -9.66 -7.22 4.30
N ILE A 2 -9.77 -6.19 3.50
CA ILE A 2 -9.01 -5.96 2.26
C ILE A 2 -8.03 -4.83 2.56
N VAL A 3 -6.76 -5.04 2.27
CA VAL A 3 -5.70 -4.04 2.42
C VAL A 3 -5.29 -3.60 1.03
N ASP A 4 -5.46 -2.32 0.76
CA ASP A 4 -5.34 -1.66 -0.53
C ASP A 4 -6.28 -2.17 -1.62
N THR A 5 -6.51 -1.36 -2.63
CA THR A 5 -7.55 -1.61 -3.62
C THR A 5 -7.02 -1.79 -5.04
N GLY A 6 -5.69 -1.67 -5.20
CA GLY A 6 -5.04 -1.74 -6.51
C GLY A 6 -5.19 -0.45 -7.32
N SER A 7 -4.65 -0.48 -8.52
CA SER A 7 -4.51 0.69 -9.39
C SER A 7 -5.78 1.09 -10.16
N ASN A 8 -6.80 0.25 -10.18
CA ASN A 8 -7.99 0.55 -10.99
C ASN A 8 -9.24 -0.22 -10.53
N TYR A 9 -10.39 0.17 -11.08
CA TYR A 9 -11.69 -0.43 -10.81
C TYR A 9 -11.72 -1.95 -11.04
N LEU A 10 -11.09 -2.45 -12.09
CA LEU A 10 -11.11 -3.88 -12.44
C LEU A 10 -10.26 -4.70 -11.48
N THR A 11 -9.12 -4.18 -11.06
CA THR A 11 -8.28 -4.81 -10.02
C THR A 11 -9.07 -4.93 -8.71
N ALA A 12 -9.72 -3.86 -8.28
CA ALA A 12 -10.55 -3.85 -7.08
C ALA A 12 -11.73 -4.84 -7.18
N GLN A 13 -12.35 -4.95 -8.36
CA GLN A 13 -13.41 -5.93 -8.62
C GLN A 13 -12.88 -7.36 -8.47
N SER A 14 -11.68 -7.65 -8.97
CA SER A 14 -11.03 -8.95 -8.86
C SER A 14 -10.68 -9.29 -7.40
N ILE A 15 -10.10 -8.34 -6.67
CA ILE A 15 -9.78 -8.47 -5.23
C ILE A 15 -11.06 -8.78 -4.43
N PHE A 16 -12.14 -8.01 -4.67
CA PHE A 16 -13.42 -8.23 -4.01
C PHE A 16 -14.01 -9.60 -4.36
N GLY A 17 -13.99 -9.98 -5.64
CA GLY A 17 -14.48 -11.27 -6.10
C GLY A 17 -13.74 -12.44 -5.45
N TYR A 18 -12.41 -12.34 -5.34
CA TYR A 18 -11.61 -13.32 -4.63
C TYR A 18 -11.95 -13.40 -3.14
N ALA A 19 -12.00 -12.27 -2.45
CA ALA A 19 -12.37 -12.23 -1.03
C ALA A 19 -13.76 -12.82 -0.77
N HIS A 20 -14.73 -12.51 -1.65
CA HIS A 20 -16.09 -13.02 -1.57
C HIS A 20 -16.20 -14.51 -1.89
N SER A 21 -15.34 -15.04 -2.75
CA SER A 21 -15.28 -16.48 -3.05
C SER A 21 -14.80 -17.32 -1.87
N ILE A 22 -13.98 -16.74 -0.99
CA ILE A 22 -13.51 -17.42 0.23
C ILE A 22 -14.63 -17.45 1.28
N LYS A 23 -15.35 -16.34 1.46
CA LYS A 23 -16.45 -16.24 2.43
C LYS A 23 -17.48 -15.19 2.00
N SER A 24 -18.55 -15.64 1.36
CA SER A 24 -19.57 -14.80 0.74
C SER A 24 -20.35 -13.93 1.72
N ASP A 25 -20.53 -14.39 2.96
CA ASP A 25 -21.44 -13.77 3.94
C ASP A 25 -20.75 -12.74 4.85
N ASN A 26 -19.42 -12.53 4.69
CA ASN A 26 -18.70 -11.57 5.51
C ASN A 26 -18.89 -10.13 5.03
N SER A 27 -19.15 -9.24 6.00
CA SER A 27 -19.00 -7.81 5.75
C SER A 27 -17.55 -7.49 5.39
N CYS A 28 -17.34 -6.71 4.34
CA CYS A 28 -16.01 -6.32 3.90
C CYS A 28 -15.59 -5.02 4.61
N LYS A 29 -14.41 -5.02 5.21
CA LYS A 29 -13.70 -3.79 5.63
C LYS A 29 -12.54 -3.54 4.70
N VAL A 30 -12.42 -2.32 4.22
CA VAL A 30 -11.35 -1.88 3.32
C VAL A 30 -10.49 -0.86 4.02
N VAL A 31 -9.18 -1.03 3.92
CA VAL A 31 -8.18 -0.09 4.45
C VAL A 31 -7.19 0.26 3.35
N ASN A 32 -6.71 1.52 3.32
CA ASN A 32 -5.55 1.88 2.50
C ASN A 32 -4.34 2.11 3.39
N THR A 33 -3.19 1.60 2.95
CA THR A 33 -1.92 1.78 3.63
C THR A 33 -1.37 3.18 3.42
N GLU A 34 -1.58 3.73 2.24
CA GLU A 34 -1.04 5.02 1.81
C GLU A 34 -1.82 5.62 0.62
N LEU A 35 -1.28 6.67 -0.02
CA LEU A 35 -2.00 7.49 -0.99
C LEU A 35 -1.59 7.26 -2.46
N HIS A 36 -0.58 6.43 -2.79
CA HIS A 36 -0.20 6.23 -4.17
C HIS A 36 -1.30 5.55 -4.98
N PHE A 37 -1.30 5.83 -6.28
CA PHE A 37 -2.39 5.49 -7.18
C PHE A 37 -2.68 3.99 -7.23
N ASP A 38 -1.66 3.16 -7.15
CA ASP A 38 -1.75 1.70 -7.16
C ASP A 38 -2.25 1.08 -5.86
N HIS A 39 -2.38 1.87 -4.79
CA HIS A 39 -3.01 1.48 -3.53
C HIS A 39 -4.47 1.95 -3.42
N ILE A 40 -4.81 3.10 -4.03
CA ILE A 40 -6.13 3.73 -3.88
C ILE A 40 -6.96 3.78 -5.16
N GLY A 41 -6.39 3.47 -6.33
CA GLY A 41 -7.07 3.61 -7.63
C GLY A 41 -8.35 2.80 -7.74
N GLY A 42 -8.46 1.69 -7.02
CA GLY A 42 -9.65 0.86 -6.95
C GLY A 42 -10.70 1.28 -5.92
N ASN A 43 -10.47 2.34 -5.14
CA ASN A 43 -11.39 2.82 -4.11
C ASN A 43 -12.81 3.06 -4.66
N CYS A 44 -12.91 3.57 -5.89
CA CYS A 44 -14.18 3.85 -6.56
C CYS A 44 -15.09 2.61 -6.68
N PHE A 45 -14.52 1.41 -6.86
CA PHE A 45 -15.31 0.18 -6.89
C PHE A 45 -16.00 -0.10 -5.55
N PHE A 46 -15.28 0.04 -4.44
CA PHE A 46 -15.82 -0.21 -3.10
C PHE A 46 -16.82 0.87 -2.68
N ARG A 47 -16.54 2.14 -3.01
CA ARG A 47 -17.47 3.24 -2.74
C ARG A 47 -18.77 3.11 -3.52
N ALA A 48 -18.72 2.66 -4.78
CA ALA A 48 -19.93 2.34 -5.56
C ALA A 48 -20.79 1.22 -4.94
N LYS A 49 -20.21 0.40 -4.05
CA LYS A 49 -20.91 -0.64 -3.26
C LYS A 49 -21.30 -0.16 -1.85
N ASN A 50 -21.14 1.11 -1.53
CA ASN A 50 -21.34 1.68 -0.20
C ASN A 50 -20.46 1.03 0.89
N ILE A 51 -19.27 0.56 0.52
CA ILE A 51 -18.28 0.04 1.46
C ILE A 51 -17.38 1.19 1.87
N ASP A 52 -17.24 1.39 3.19
CA ASP A 52 -16.36 2.41 3.75
C ASP A 52 -14.89 2.02 3.59
N ILE A 53 -14.05 3.03 3.31
CA ILE A 53 -12.60 2.89 3.16
C ILE A 53 -11.94 3.67 4.27
N HIS A 54 -11.11 2.97 5.04
CA HIS A 54 -10.43 3.50 6.20
C HIS A 54 -8.96 3.78 5.87
N ALA A 55 -8.46 4.96 6.22
CA ALA A 55 -7.06 5.32 6.07
C ALA A 55 -6.65 6.42 7.05
N HIS A 56 -5.35 6.72 7.09
CA HIS A 56 -4.89 7.94 7.75
C HIS A 56 -5.53 9.17 7.12
N PRO A 57 -5.93 10.21 7.90
CA PRO A 57 -6.54 11.43 7.33
C PRO A 57 -5.73 12.13 6.24
N GLY A 58 -4.40 11.97 6.26
CA GLY A 58 -3.51 12.49 5.23
C GLY A 58 -3.42 11.64 3.95
N THR A 59 -4.10 10.50 3.89
CA THR A 59 -4.21 9.66 2.70
C THR A 59 -5.27 10.25 1.77
N GLN A 60 -4.94 11.36 1.13
CA GLN A 60 -5.83 12.11 0.26
C GLN A 60 -5.09 12.53 -1.01
N ARG A 61 -5.78 12.52 -2.15
CA ARG A 61 -5.30 13.10 -3.40
C ARG A 61 -6.25 14.14 -3.93
N THR A 62 -5.69 15.11 -4.64
CA THR A 62 -6.48 16.06 -5.43
C THR A 62 -6.92 15.41 -6.74
N PRO A 63 -7.99 15.90 -7.39
CA PRO A 63 -8.41 15.43 -8.70
C PRO A 63 -7.31 15.52 -9.76
N ASP A 64 -6.51 16.58 -9.76
CA ASP A 64 -5.44 16.79 -10.74
C ASP A 64 -4.30 15.78 -10.58
N GLU A 65 -3.85 15.52 -9.35
CA GLU A 65 -2.84 14.50 -9.04
C GLU A 65 -3.33 13.11 -9.45
N PHE A 66 -4.58 12.79 -9.13
CA PHE A 66 -5.16 11.50 -9.48
C PHE A 66 -5.24 11.32 -11.00
N LEU A 67 -5.68 12.34 -11.73
CA LEU A 67 -5.79 12.28 -13.18
C LEU A 67 -4.41 12.15 -13.85
N ALA A 68 -3.39 12.86 -13.34
CA ALA A 68 -2.01 12.73 -13.81
C ALA A 68 -1.49 11.30 -13.64
N ASN A 69 -1.66 10.70 -12.46
CA ASN A 69 -1.24 9.33 -12.22
C ASN A 69 -2.05 8.31 -13.04
N LYS A 70 -3.37 8.49 -13.17
CA LYS A 70 -4.21 7.65 -14.04
C LYS A 70 -3.67 7.64 -15.47
N LYS A 71 -3.26 8.80 -16.00
CA LYS A 71 -2.65 8.90 -17.32
C LYS A 71 -1.30 8.20 -17.37
N GLU A 72 -0.42 8.43 -16.40
CA GLU A 72 0.89 7.80 -16.29
C GLU A 72 0.78 6.27 -16.29
N PHE A 73 -0.05 5.72 -15.41
CA PHE A 73 -0.28 4.27 -15.34
C PHE A 73 -0.87 3.71 -16.64
N ASN A 74 -1.80 4.43 -17.26
CA ASN A 74 -2.34 4.03 -18.55
C ASN A 74 -1.27 4.02 -19.64
N ASP A 75 -0.33 4.97 -19.63
CA ASP A 75 0.75 5.08 -20.60
C ASP A 75 1.82 3.97 -20.41
N THR A 76 1.92 3.37 -19.24
CA THR A 76 2.87 2.27 -18.97
C THR A 76 2.36 0.89 -19.40
N ILE A 77 1.09 0.75 -19.82
CA ILE A 77 0.55 -0.52 -20.32
C ILE A 77 1.33 -0.96 -21.59
N PRO A 78 1.92 -2.16 -21.61
CA PRO A 78 2.73 -2.63 -22.74
C PRO A 78 1.92 -2.69 -24.06
N ASP A 79 2.56 -2.37 -25.19
CA ASP A 79 1.94 -2.38 -26.52
C ASP A 79 1.19 -3.66 -26.89
N PRO A 80 1.65 -4.88 -26.54
CA PRO A 80 0.89 -6.10 -26.81
C PRO A 80 -0.49 -6.13 -26.14
N ILE A 81 -0.65 -5.41 -25.01
CA ILE A 81 -1.92 -5.29 -24.29
C ILE A 81 -2.73 -4.12 -24.85
N ARG A 82 -2.07 -3.09 -25.37
CA ARG A 82 -2.66 -1.94 -26.06
C ARG A 82 -3.01 -2.25 -27.53
N ARG A 83 -3.62 -3.37 -27.81
CA ARG A 83 -3.98 -3.72 -29.21
C ARG A 83 -4.96 -2.73 -29.85
N SER A 84 -5.71 -2.03 -29.01
CA SER A 84 -6.51 -0.89 -29.44
C SER A 84 -6.50 0.19 -28.35
N LYS A 85 -6.72 1.45 -28.74
CA LYS A 85 -6.93 2.55 -27.79
C LYS A 85 -8.07 2.23 -26.80
N ASN A 86 -9.07 1.51 -27.27
CA ASN A 86 -10.23 1.11 -26.47
C ASN A 86 -9.87 0.10 -25.38
N GLU A 87 -8.88 -0.77 -25.59
CA GLU A 87 -8.46 -1.76 -24.57
C GLU A 87 -7.72 -1.08 -23.42
N SER A 88 -6.78 -0.17 -23.70
CA SER A 88 -6.10 0.58 -22.65
C SER A 88 -7.06 1.48 -21.86
N ASP A 89 -7.98 2.14 -22.54
CA ASP A 89 -9.02 2.96 -21.91
C ASP A 89 -9.92 2.12 -21.00
N ALA A 90 -10.19 0.85 -21.36
CA ALA A 90 -11.03 -0.04 -20.57
C ALA A 90 -10.49 -0.33 -19.16
N PHE A 91 -9.15 -0.39 -18.98
CA PHE A 91 -8.55 -0.63 -17.66
C PHE A 91 -8.88 0.49 -16.67
N PHE A 92 -9.00 1.73 -17.14
CA PHE A 92 -9.19 2.91 -16.29
C PHE A 92 -10.53 3.63 -16.52
N LEU A 93 -11.41 3.11 -17.40
CA LEU A 93 -12.66 3.78 -17.79
C LEU A 93 -13.55 4.13 -16.59
N LYS A 94 -13.64 3.23 -15.61
CA LYS A 94 -14.44 3.40 -14.40
C LYS A 94 -13.60 3.78 -13.17
N THR A 95 -12.32 4.10 -13.37
CA THR A 95 -11.40 4.44 -12.30
C THR A 95 -11.45 5.93 -12.06
N ASP A 96 -12.16 6.33 -11.04
CA ASP A 96 -12.33 7.72 -10.63
C ASP A 96 -11.79 7.95 -9.23
N LEU A 97 -11.45 9.20 -8.90
CA LEU A 97 -10.97 9.53 -7.57
C LEU A 97 -12.05 9.27 -6.52
N GLU A 98 -11.74 8.38 -5.61
CA GLU A 98 -12.46 8.18 -4.35
C GLU A 98 -11.46 8.15 -3.20
N ASN A 99 -11.36 9.26 -2.49
CA ASN A 99 -10.55 9.32 -1.29
C ASN A 99 -11.16 8.48 -0.16
N PRO A 100 -10.35 7.94 0.77
CA PRO A 100 -10.86 7.28 1.96
C PRO A 100 -11.85 8.17 2.73
N ASN A 101 -12.93 7.59 3.21
CA ASN A 101 -14.03 8.32 3.86
C ASN A 101 -14.14 8.05 5.37
N ARG A 102 -13.25 7.22 5.93
CA ARG A 102 -13.15 6.93 7.36
C ARG A 102 -11.71 7.11 7.83
N SER A 103 -11.53 7.98 8.81
CA SER A 103 -10.22 8.21 9.40
C SER A 103 -9.87 7.13 10.41
N ILE A 104 -8.64 6.66 10.35
CA ILE A 104 -8.00 5.79 11.36
C ILE A 104 -6.64 6.37 11.74
N ALA A 105 -6.16 5.98 12.91
CA ALA A 105 -4.87 6.43 13.43
C ALA A 105 -4.07 5.22 13.97
N PRO A 106 -2.73 5.35 14.05
CA PRO A 106 -1.93 4.38 14.80
C PRO A 106 -2.48 4.14 16.19
N GLY A 107 -2.47 2.89 16.62
CA GLY A 107 -3.06 2.46 17.90
C GLY A 107 -4.54 2.09 17.83
N ASN A 108 -5.24 2.34 16.72
CA ASN A 108 -6.55 1.77 16.50
C ASN A 108 -6.42 0.26 16.25
N THR A 109 -7.50 -0.48 16.54
CA THR A 109 -7.59 -1.92 16.29
C THR A 109 -8.90 -2.23 15.57
N PHE A 110 -8.84 -3.06 14.54
CA PHE A 110 -10.01 -3.66 13.91
C PHE A 110 -10.28 -5.03 14.50
N ASP A 111 -11.49 -5.23 15.04
CA ASP A 111 -12.01 -6.56 15.35
C ASP A 111 -12.66 -7.16 14.07
N LEU A 112 -12.14 -8.28 13.62
CA LEU A 112 -12.62 -9.02 12.47
C LEU A 112 -13.40 -10.29 12.85
N GLY A 113 -13.97 -10.31 14.05
CA GLY A 113 -14.69 -11.48 14.55
C GLY A 113 -13.76 -12.57 15.10
N GLY A 114 -12.89 -12.17 16.03
CA GLY A 114 -11.92 -13.04 16.70
C GLY A 114 -10.47 -12.86 16.26
N VAL A 115 -10.23 -12.09 15.20
CA VAL A 115 -8.89 -11.65 14.81
C VAL A 115 -8.81 -10.14 14.95
N ASN A 116 -7.94 -9.68 15.84
CA ASN A 116 -7.65 -8.27 15.99
C ASN A 116 -6.50 -7.86 15.07
N VAL A 117 -6.69 -6.75 14.35
CA VAL A 117 -5.68 -6.17 13.47
C VAL A 117 -5.34 -4.78 13.96
N ASP A 118 -4.13 -4.61 14.42
CA ASP A 118 -3.62 -3.35 14.97
C ASP A 118 -3.12 -2.44 13.84
N VAL A 119 -3.40 -1.15 13.96
CA VAL A 119 -2.94 -0.10 13.04
C VAL A 119 -1.60 0.45 13.56
N ILE A 120 -0.55 0.29 12.77
CA ILE A 120 0.82 0.65 13.11
C ILE A 120 1.27 1.83 12.24
N ALA A 121 1.90 2.84 12.85
CA ALA A 121 2.57 3.90 12.08
C ALA A 121 3.84 3.35 11.42
N SER A 122 3.93 3.46 10.10
CA SER A 122 5.11 3.08 9.34
C SER A 122 5.48 4.13 8.27
N PRO A 123 5.62 5.42 8.67
CA PRO A 123 5.98 6.48 7.75
C PRO A 123 7.39 6.27 7.17
N GLY A 124 7.61 6.84 6.00
CA GLY A 124 8.91 6.80 5.31
C GLY A 124 8.73 6.82 3.80
N HIS A 125 8.17 5.77 3.21
CA HIS A 125 7.80 5.74 1.80
C HIS A 125 6.80 6.85 1.46
N THR A 126 5.76 6.98 2.26
CA THR A 126 4.94 8.19 2.34
C THR A 126 4.86 8.67 3.79
N ARG A 127 4.51 9.95 3.97
CA ARG A 127 4.43 10.57 5.30
C ARG A 127 3.42 9.87 6.22
N PHE A 128 2.38 9.29 5.67
CA PHE A 128 1.22 8.78 6.40
C PHE A 128 1.01 7.27 6.18
N ASN A 129 2.05 6.55 5.74
CA ASN A 129 1.97 5.12 5.57
C ASN A 129 1.57 4.43 6.87
N LEU A 130 0.57 3.55 6.78
CA LEU A 130 0.12 2.67 7.84
C LEU A 130 0.40 1.21 7.49
N SER A 131 0.81 0.45 8.46
CA SER A 131 0.85 -1.01 8.39
C SER A 131 -0.25 -1.61 9.26
N PHE A 132 -0.67 -2.82 8.93
CA PHE A 132 -1.76 -3.53 9.61
C PHE A 132 -1.26 -4.87 10.14
N PHE A 133 -1.29 -5.06 11.46
CA PHE A 133 -0.71 -6.24 12.12
C PHE A 133 -1.78 -7.15 12.72
N ALA A 134 -2.01 -8.30 12.11
CA ALA A 134 -2.82 -9.39 12.67
C ALA A 134 -2.00 -10.16 13.71
N LYS A 135 -2.00 -9.65 14.95
CA LYS A 135 -1.10 -10.11 16.02
C LYS A 135 -1.23 -11.59 16.35
N SER A 136 -2.44 -12.15 16.37
CA SER A 136 -2.67 -13.58 16.66
C SER A 136 -1.98 -14.50 15.66
N ASP A 137 -1.97 -14.09 14.39
CA ASP A 137 -1.39 -14.85 13.29
C ASP A 137 0.08 -14.49 13.03
N GLY A 138 0.50 -13.33 13.53
CA GLY A 138 1.82 -12.76 13.31
C GLY A 138 2.01 -12.25 11.89
N VAL A 139 0.92 -11.85 11.20
CA VAL A 139 0.96 -11.38 9.82
C VAL A 139 0.91 -9.85 9.79
N LEU A 140 1.90 -9.25 9.17
CA LEU A 140 1.98 -7.81 8.93
C LEU A 140 1.71 -7.49 7.46
N PHE A 141 0.81 -6.56 7.19
CA PHE A 141 0.62 -5.93 5.89
C PHE A 141 1.29 -4.56 5.95
N SER A 142 2.42 -4.39 5.24
CA SER A 142 3.29 -3.23 5.44
C SER A 142 3.01 -2.06 4.51
N GLY A 143 2.17 -2.25 3.47
CA GLY A 143 2.19 -1.33 2.34
C GLY A 143 3.63 -1.17 1.81
N ASP A 144 3.94 -0.04 1.22
CA ASP A 144 5.25 0.21 0.61
C ASP A 144 6.34 0.59 1.62
N CYS A 145 6.03 0.54 2.93
CA CYS A 145 7.09 0.57 3.93
C CYS A 145 8.10 -0.58 3.72
N ILE A 146 7.63 -1.71 3.17
CA ILE A 146 8.48 -2.82 2.74
C ILE A 146 8.04 -3.28 1.35
N VAL A 147 9.00 -3.41 0.44
CA VAL A 147 8.84 -4.03 -0.87
C VAL A 147 9.84 -5.19 -0.99
N SER A 148 9.39 -6.34 -1.54
CA SER A 148 10.22 -7.53 -1.69
C SER A 148 10.68 -7.66 -3.14
N HIS A 149 11.97 -7.96 -3.35
CA HIS A 149 12.61 -8.12 -4.67
C HIS A 149 12.65 -6.90 -5.58
N TYR A 150 12.04 -5.79 -5.19
CA TYR A 150 12.05 -4.52 -5.91
C TYR A 150 12.90 -3.48 -5.18
N LEU A 151 13.36 -2.48 -5.91
CA LEU A 151 13.88 -1.27 -5.29
C LEU A 151 12.71 -0.44 -4.78
N PRO A 152 12.76 0.06 -3.53
CA PRO A 152 11.73 0.98 -3.05
C PRO A 152 11.77 2.29 -3.87
N TYR A 153 10.62 2.85 -4.14
CA TYR A 153 10.55 4.17 -4.76
C TYR A 153 10.89 5.25 -3.74
N LEU A 154 11.99 5.95 -3.95
CA LEU A 154 12.52 6.97 -3.03
C LEU A 154 12.07 8.39 -3.38
N GLY A 155 11.50 8.61 -4.57
CA GLY A 155 11.20 9.93 -5.12
C GLY A 155 9.99 10.64 -4.51
N ALA A 156 9.22 9.97 -3.65
CA ALA A 156 8.01 10.57 -3.06
C ALA A 156 8.31 11.50 -1.87
N VAL A 157 9.51 11.44 -1.31
CA VAL A 157 9.89 12.08 -0.05
C VAL A 157 11.36 12.50 -0.06
N ASP A 158 11.75 13.33 0.90
CA ASP A 158 13.11 13.81 1.10
C ASP A 158 13.93 12.91 2.06
N ILE A 159 15.21 13.27 2.25
CA ILE A 159 16.13 12.53 3.12
C ILE A 159 15.61 12.39 4.55
N SER A 160 14.97 13.42 5.09
CA SER A 160 14.44 13.37 6.47
C SER A 160 13.38 12.29 6.63
N ALA A 161 12.61 12.04 5.59
CA ALA A 161 11.63 10.95 5.59
C ALA A 161 12.29 9.57 5.43
N TRP A 162 13.45 9.45 4.74
CA TRP A 162 14.20 8.21 4.67
C TRP A 162 14.78 7.82 6.04
N GLU A 163 15.22 8.80 6.84
CA GLU A 163 15.65 8.56 8.23
C GLU A 163 14.49 8.06 9.10
N VAL A 164 13.29 8.64 8.92
CA VAL A 164 12.07 8.16 9.58
C VAL A 164 11.68 6.76 9.09
N TRP A 165 11.95 6.45 7.81
CA TRP A 165 11.70 5.12 7.25
C TRP A 165 12.56 4.05 7.93
N LEU A 166 13.85 4.31 8.18
CA LEU A 166 14.71 3.42 8.97
C LEU A 166 14.09 3.10 10.33
N GLN A 167 13.59 4.12 11.05
CA GLN A 167 12.89 3.93 12.32
C GLN A 167 11.59 3.10 12.19
N SER A 168 10.92 3.17 11.04
CA SER A 168 9.74 2.36 10.76
C SER A 168 10.11 0.90 10.56
N LEU A 169 11.24 0.61 9.91
CA LEU A 169 11.76 -0.76 9.78
C LEU A 169 12.09 -1.35 11.16
N ASP A 170 12.69 -0.56 12.08
CA ASP A 170 13.00 -1.00 13.44
C ASP A 170 11.71 -1.33 14.20
N ARG A 171 10.68 -0.47 14.12
CA ARG A 171 9.37 -0.75 14.73
C ARG A 171 8.72 -2.02 14.20
N ILE A 172 8.86 -2.29 12.90
CA ILE A 172 8.34 -3.52 12.28
C ILE A 172 9.09 -4.74 12.79
N GLU A 173 10.40 -4.66 12.92
CA GLU A 173 11.23 -5.74 13.47
C GLU A 173 10.83 -6.08 14.91
N ASP A 174 10.60 -5.06 15.73
CA ASP A 174 10.17 -5.21 17.15
C ASP A 174 8.79 -5.88 17.30
N LEU A 175 7.94 -5.86 16.27
CA LEU A 175 6.67 -6.59 16.27
C LEU A 175 6.87 -8.12 16.16
N HIS A 176 8.06 -8.58 15.77
CA HIS A 176 8.40 -9.98 15.54
C HIS A 176 7.38 -10.71 14.64
N PRO A 177 7.08 -10.18 13.43
CA PRO A 177 6.11 -10.81 12.56
C PRO A 177 6.59 -12.19 12.09
N LYS A 178 5.66 -13.10 11.86
CA LYS A 178 5.93 -14.44 11.30
C LYS A 178 5.89 -14.42 9.77
N ALA A 179 5.17 -13.45 9.21
CA ALA A 179 5.12 -13.18 7.79
C ALA A 179 4.85 -11.70 7.54
N ILE A 180 5.42 -11.16 6.45
CA ILE A 180 5.13 -9.80 5.97
C ILE A 180 4.53 -9.92 4.58
N VAL A 181 3.38 -9.28 4.38
CA VAL A 181 2.78 -9.03 3.08
C VAL A 181 3.21 -7.62 2.68
N PRO A 182 4.20 -7.48 1.79
CA PRO A 182 4.71 -6.18 1.37
C PRO A 182 3.73 -5.50 0.42
N GLY A 183 3.92 -4.20 0.16
CA GLY A 183 3.13 -3.50 -0.85
C GLY A 183 3.37 -4.06 -2.25
N HIS A 184 4.62 -4.39 -2.55
CA HIS A 184 5.02 -5.02 -3.81
C HIS A 184 5.95 -6.20 -3.58
N GLY A 185 5.84 -7.23 -4.43
CA GLY A 185 6.66 -8.42 -4.42
C GLY A 185 6.04 -9.60 -3.69
N ASP A 186 6.87 -10.57 -3.35
CA ASP A 186 6.43 -11.82 -2.74
C ASP A 186 6.26 -11.68 -1.22
N ILE A 187 5.41 -12.52 -0.65
CA ILE A 187 5.25 -12.64 0.80
C ILE A 187 6.58 -13.06 1.43
N ILE A 188 7.04 -12.28 2.42
CA ILE A 188 8.28 -12.51 3.14
C ILE A 188 7.99 -13.44 4.33
N LYS A 189 8.61 -14.60 4.32
CA LYS A 189 8.45 -15.62 5.38
C LYS A 189 9.39 -15.31 6.56
N THR A 190 9.11 -15.86 7.72
CA THR A 190 9.88 -15.66 8.96
C THR A 190 11.40 -15.78 8.74
N SER A 191 11.87 -16.77 7.99
CA SER A 191 13.30 -17.01 7.73
C SER A 191 13.95 -15.95 6.82
N GLU A 192 13.17 -15.11 6.18
CA GLU A 192 13.62 -14.13 5.18
C GLU A 192 13.49 -12.69 5.69
N ILE A 193 12.69 -12.47 6.75
CA ILE A 193 12.36 -11.13 7.27
C ILE A 193 13.60 -10.33 7.60
N GLY A 194 14.52 -10.87 8.40
CA GLY A 194 15.75 -10.16 8.77
C GLY A 194 16.56 -9.74 7.53
N LYS A 195 16.74 -10.65 6.57
CA LYS A 195 17.47 -10.35 5.32
C LYS A 195 16.80 -9.24 4.51
N GLU A 196 15.46 -9.24 4.41
CA GLU A 196 14.74 -8.21 3.66
C GLU A 196 14.76 -6.85 4.36
N LEU A 197 14.64 -6.82 5.70
CA LEU A 197 14.79 -5.59 6.48
C LEU A 197 16.20 -5.02 6.34
N ASP A 198 17.25 -5.85 6.41
CA ASP A 198 18.62 -5.43 6.21
C ASP A 198 18.88 -4.90 4.79
N ARG A 199 18.25 -5.53 3.79
CA ARG A 199 18.30 -5.04 2.40
C ARG A 199 17.69 -3.65 2.28
N MET A 200 16.50 -3.44 2.86
CA MET A 200 15.82 -2.14 2.86
C MET A 200 16.65 -1.08 3.59
N ARG A 201 17.17 -1.41 4.79
CA ARG A 201 18.05 -0.51 5.55
C ARG A 201 19.30 -0.11 4.75
N LYS A 202 19.92 -1.07 4.07
CA LYS A 202 21.09 -0.80 3.24
C LYS A 202 20.77 0.18 2.12
N ILE A 203 19.68 -0.02 1.39
CA ILE A 203 19.27 0.85 0.28
C ILE A 203 19.04 2.28 0.80
N LEU A 204 18.29 2.44 1.88
CA LEU A 204 18.01 3.75 2.46
C LEU A 204 19.28 4.44 2.97
N THR A 205 20.14 3.70 3.66
CA THR A 205 21.40 4.25 4.18
C THR A 205 22.36 4.67 3.05
N ASP A 206 22.46 3.87 1.99
CA ASP A 206 23.27 4.21 0.82
C ASP A 206 22.73 5.49 0.15
N ALA A 207 21.41 5.60 -0.05
CA ALA A 207 20.77 6.77 -0.63
C ALA A 207 20.98 8.05 0.21
N ILE A 208 20.84 7.95 1.54
CA ILE A 208 21.11 9.06 2.48
C ILE A 208 22.57 9.51 2.37
N ASN A 209 23.51 8.57 2.34
CA ASN A 209 24.94 8.86 2.26
C ASN A 209 25.34 9.51 0.92
N ASP A 210 24.79 9.02 -0.18
CA ASP A 210 25.10 9.56 -1.51
C ASP A 210 24.56 10.98 -1.66
N THR A 211 23.34 11.25 -1.22
CA THR A 211 22.78 12.61 -1.26
C THR A 211 23.54 13.59 -0.35
N ASN A 212 24.05 13.13 0.79
CA ASN A 212 24.86 13.97 1.67
C ASN A 212 26.24 14.29 1.07
N ARG A 213 26.80 13.43 0.20
CA ARG A 213 28.05 13.70 -0.53
C ARG A 213 27.88 14.73 -1.64
N ASP A 214 26.73 14.71 -2.33
CA ASP A 214 26.42 15.65 -3.42
C ASP A 214 26.14 17.08 -2.90
N ASN A 215 25.90 17.24 -1.61
CA ASN A 215 25.64 18.52 -0.94
C ASN A 215 26.88 19.11 -0.25
N LEU A 216 28.08 18.50 -0.38
CA LEU A 216 29.38 19.00 0.12
C LEU A 216 30.25 19.57 -1.02
#